data_0e75f0c3cdf8b5f1e2a51602dc898924
#
_entry.id   0e75f0c3cdf8b5f1e2a51602dc898924
#
_cell.length_a   1.000
_cell.length_b   1.000
_cell.length_c   1.000
_cell.angle_alpha   90.00
_cell.angle_beta   90.00
_cell.angle_gamma   90.00
#
_symmetry.space_group_name_H-M   'P 1'
#
loop_
_entity.id
_entity.type
_entity.pdbx_description
1 polymer ?
#
loop_
_entity_poly.entity_id
_entity_poly.type
_entity_poly.pdbx_seq_one_letter_code
_entity_poly.pdbx_strand_id
1 'polypeptide(L)'
;MKTAIIISAMILASLIGCEENKQSVDELITIDVTKSYPKKKLPLQDIFDIEYIQLDTNHIFTTMGYMQDISENMIIVRNLNRSSDGDIFIFDRKGNGLRKINRQGSGAEEYRFLLRVTLDEENKELFVVDHWSKKVYVYDLFGAFKRCFKFKDGTSYDRVFNLGKDHLICNDGSNGFNDEIKNTFFILSKQDGSVLKEIHIPYDKKKTSIIINKELNRATGPRNEEIIPFHD
;
A
#
# COMPACT_ATOMS: atom_id res chain seq x y z
N MET A 1 55.94 50.65 4.65
CA MET A 1 56.09 49.22 4.99
C MET A 1 54.95 48.64 5.83
N LYS A 2 54.36 49.38 6.79
CA LYS A 2 53.29 48.84 7.67
C LYS A 2 51.94 48.64 6.94
N THR A 3 51.63 49.43 5.93
CA THR A 3 50.36 49.31 5.15
C THR A 3 50.37 48.14 4.16
N ALA A 4 51.50 47.77 3.61
CA ALA A 4 51.62 46.63 2.68
C ALA A 4 51.44 45.29 3.40
N ILE A 5 51.82 45.19 4.67
CA ILE A 5 51.64 43.95 5.48
C ILE A 5 50.18 43.72 5.86
N ILE A 6 49.40 44.79 6.10
CA ILE A 6 47.99 44.69 6.43
C ILE A 6 47.15 44.20 5.23
N ILE A 7 47.48 44.67 4.03
CA ILE A 7 46.81 44.25 2.78
C ILE A 7 47.12 42.77 2.45
N SER A 8 48.37 42.32 2.71
CA SER A 8 48.75 40.92 2.50
C SER A 8 48.06 39.97 3.49
N ALA A 9 47.79 40.40 4.71
CA ALA A 9 47.06 39.61 5.72
C ALA A 9 45.55 39.51 5.41
N MET A 10 44.97 40.54 4.78
CA MET A 10 43.54 40.54 4.39
C MET A 10 43.26 39.65 3.19
N ILE A 11 44.22 39.48 2.27
CA ILE A 11 44.07 38.58 1.14
C ILE A 11 44.24 37.10 1.54
N LEU A 12 44.99 36.79 2.60
CA LEU A 12 45.13 35.43 3.10
C LEU A 12 43.90 34.92 3.88
N ALA A 13 43.07 35.81 4.43
CA ALA A 13 41.89 35.48 5.16
C ALA A 13 40.67 35.13 4.25
N SER A 14 40.74 35.48 2.96
CA SER A 14 39.66 35.16 1.99
C SER A 14 39.82 33.80 1.29
N LEU A 15 40.83 33.00 1.64
CA LEU A 15 41.04 31.66 1.09
C LEU A 15 40.64 30.52 2.03
N ILE A 16 40.04 30.85 3.18
CA ILE A 16 39.36 29.82 3.99
C ILE A 16 38.04 29.58 3.30
N GLY A 17 38.11 28.71 2.30
CA GLY A 17 37.02 28.33 1.45
C GLY A 17 35.90 27.64 2.25
N CYS A 18 34.73 27.77 1.73
CA CYS A 18 33.57 26.96 2.07
C CYS A 18 34.00 25.50 2.25
N GLU A 19 33.94 25.00 3.49
CA GLU A 19 33.65 23.60 3.68
C GLU A 19 32.26 23.37 3.10
N GLU A 20 32.19 22.79 1.91
CA GLU A 20 31.00 22.11 1.48
C GLU A 20 30.61 21.14 2.60
N ASN A 21 29.56 21.46 3.29
CA ASN A 21 28.81 20.50 4.07
C ASN A 21 28.41 19.39 3.10
N LYS A 22 29.28 18.40 2.93
CA LYS A 22 28.89 17.10 2.43
C LYS A 22 27.87 16.59 3.42
N GLN A 23 26.59 16.86 3.14
CA GLN A 23 25.53 16.04 3.69
C GLN A 23 26.01 14.61 3.49
N SER A 24 26.23 13.91 4.61
CA SER A 24 26.46 12.48 4.60
C SER A 24 25.27 11.88 3.85
N VAL A 25 25.52 11.49 2.60
CA VAL A 25 24.60 10.58 1.92
C VAL A 25 24.59 9.39 2.84
N ASP A 26 23.45 9.14 3.52
CA ASP A 26 23.26 7.93 4.31
C ASP A 26 23.68 6.77 3.40
N GLU A 27 24.79 6.12 3.75
CA GLU A 27 25.27 4.99 2.99
C GLU A 27 24.15 3.93 3.04
N LEU A 28 23.52 3.71 1.92
CA LEU A 28 22.51 2.66 1.79
C LEU A 28 23.16 1.34 2.21
N ILE A 29 22.58 0.72 3.22
CA ILE A 29 23.03 -0.60 3.67
C ILE A 29 22.83 -1.58 2.51
N THR A 30 23.93 -2.08 1.97
CA THR A 30 23.90 -3.10 0.91
C THR A 30 23.90 -4.48 1.53
N ILE A 31 22.84 -5.25 1.25
CA ILE A 31 22.72 -6.65 1.67
C ILE A 31 23.05 -7.52 0.47
N ASP A 32 24.07 -8.37 0.62
CA ASP A 32 24.45 -9.33 -0.40
C ASP A 32 23.54 -10.57 -0.30
N VAL A 33 22.52 -10.63 -1.17
CA VAL A 33 21.52 -11.69 -1.16
C VAL A 33 22.08 -13.07 -1.61
N THR A 34 23.31 -13.12 -2.12
CA THR A 34 23.96 -14.38 -2.52
C THR A 34 24.65 -15.08 -1.37
N LYS A 35 24.87 -14.38 -0.25
CA LYS A 35 25.50 -14.94 0.94
C LYS A 35 24.49 -15.65 1.84
N SER A 36 24.96 -16.73 2.47
CA SER A 36 24.22 -17.37 3.56
C SER A 36 24.51 -16.63 4.87
N TYR A 37 23.46 -16.13 5.51
CA TYR A 37 23.55 -15.47 6.79
C TYR A 37 23.13 -16.40 7.94
N PRO A 38 23.74 -16.27 9.14
CA PRO A 38 23.34 -17.07 10.27
C PRO A 38 21.87 -16.81 10.65
N LYS A 39 21.12 -17.89 10.84
CA LYS A 39 19.73 -17.81 11.27
C LYS A 39 19.67 -17.46 12.75
N LYS A 40 18.96 -16.40 13.09
CA LYS A 40 18.66 -15.99 14.46
C LYS A 40 17.15 -16.03 14.70
N LYS A 41 16.74 -16.65 15.79
CA LYS A 41 15.35 -16.50 16.26
C LYS A 41 15.26 -15.17 17.01
N LEU A 42 14.44 -14.28 16.51
CA LEU A 42 14.14 -13.00 17.16
C LEU A 42 12.67 -13.05 17.57
N PRO A 43 12.36 -13.06 18.88
CA PRO A 43 11.01 -12.83 19.34
C PRO A 43 10.52 -11.47 18.82
N LEU A 44 9.28 -11.39 18.36
CA LEU A 44 8.76 -10.15 17.79
C LEU A 44 8.79 -9.00 18.82
N GLN A 45 8.57 -9.34 20.08
CA GLN A 45 8.58 -8.42 21.22
C GLN A 45 9.95 -7.79 21.50
N ASP A 46 11.05 -8.40 21.01
CA ASP A 46 12.40 -7.82 21.15
C ASP A 46 12.66 -6.68 20.16
N ILE A 47 11.79 -6.53 19.16
CA ILE A 47 11.97 -5.61 18.02
C ILE A 47 10.87 -4.57 17.96
N PHE A 48 9.64 -4.94 18.38
CA PHE A 48 8.45 -4.12 18.26
C PHE A 48 7.67 -4.06 19.57
N ASP A 49 7.07 -2.91 19.82
CA ASP A 49 6.00 -2.79 20.78
C ASP A 49 4.73 -3.40 20.19
N ILE A 50 4.15 -4.38 20.89
CA ILE A 50 2.97 -5.12 20.41
C ILE A 50 1.77 -4.72 21.26
N GLU A 51 0.74 -4.21 20.59
CA GLU A 51 -0.55 -3.90 21.19
C GLU A 51 -1.63 -4.80 20.57
N TYR A 52 -2.50 -5.36 21.41
CA TYR A 52 -3.66 -6.11 21.00
C TYR A 52 -4.92 -5.26 21.19
N ILE A 53 -5.59 -4.92 20.09
CA ILE A 53 -6.82 -4.14 20.12
C ILE A 53 -7.99 -5.08 19.96
N GLN A 54 -8.78 -5.25 21.03
CA GLN A 54 -10.03 -6.00 20.98
C GLN A 54 -11.11 -5.14 20.33
N LEU A 55 -11.64 -5.59 19.19
CA LEU A 55 -12.74 -4.90 18.53
C LEU A 55 -14.08 -5.20 19.23
N ASP A 56 -14.95 -4.22 19.29
CA ASP A 56 -16.34 -4.38 19.76
C ASP A 56 -17.08 -5.41 18.91
N THR A 57 -17.81 -6.31 19.56
CA THR A 57 -18.48 -7.46 18.93
C THR A 57 -19.98 -7.52 19.22
N ASN A 58 -20.62 -6.37 19.41
CA ASN A 58 -22.08 -6.35 19.55
C ASN A 58 -22.77 -6.70 18.23
N HIS A 59 -24.11 -6.83 18.25
CA HIS A 59 -24.91 -7.26 17.11
C HIS A 59 -24.75 -6.40 15.84
N ILE A 60 -24.29 -5.16 15.96
CA ILE A 60 -24.02 -4.25 14.82
C ILE A 60 -22.63 -4.50 14.27
N PHE A 61 -21.64 -4.70 15.15
CA PHE A 61 -20.21 -4.76 14.83
C PHE A 61 -19.66 -6.21 14.76
N THR A 62 -20.55 -7.19 14.60
CA THR A 62 -20.10 -8.57 14.35
C THR A 62 -19.44 -8.64 12.98
N THR A 63 -18.14 -8.91 12.98
CA THR A 63 -17.32 -8.96 11.76
C THR A 63 -16.33 -10.12 11.79
N MET A 64 -15.92 -10.60 10.62
CA MET A 64 -14.84 -11.57 10.48
C MET A 64 -13.43 -10.94 10.63
N GLY A 65 -13.36 -9.63 10.86
CA GLY A 65 -12.12 -8.95 11.22
C GLY A 65 -11.10 -8.78 10.08
N TYR A 66 -11.51 -8.75 8.81
CA TYR A 66 -10.57 -8.51 7.73
C TYR A 66 -10.21 -7.03 7.61
N MET A 67 -9.08 -6.67 8.23
CA MET A 67 -8.58 -5.30 8.22
C MET A 67 -8.30 -4.82 6.80
N GLN A 68 -8.77 -3.63 6.49
CA GLN A 68 -8.58 -2.97 5.20
C GLN A 68 -7.55 -1.86 5.27
N ASP A 69 -7.69 -1.03 6.30
CA ASP A 69 -6.83 0.14 6.50
C ASP A 69 -6.79 0.52 7.98
N ILE A 70 -5.76 1.25 8.36
CA ILE A 70 -5.54 1.73 9.70
C ILE A 70 -4.89 3.11 9.63
N SER A 71 -5.41 4.05 10.42
CA SER A 71 -4.87 5.39 10.56
C SER A 71 -4.51 5.69 12.02
N GLU A 72 -4.20 6.94 12.30
CA GLU A 72 -3.90 7.38 13.67
C GLU A 72 -5.11 7.18 14.61
N ASN A 73 -6.34 7.42 14.13
CA ASN A 73 -7.53 7.42 14.97
C ASN A 73 -8.53 6.30 14.64
N MET A 74 -8.42 5.64 13.49
CA MET A 74 -9.43 4.71 13.00
C MET A 74 -8.85 3.41 12.48
N ILE A 75 -9.66 2.35 12.56
CA ILE A 75 -9.43 1.04 11.98
C ILE A 75 -10.62 0.72 11.06
N ILE A 76 -10.33 0.39 9.81
CA ILE A 76 -11.34 -0.01 8.81
C ILE A 76 -11.30 -1.51 8.61
N VAL A 77 -12.45 -2.14 8.77
CA VAL A 77 -12.62 -3.59 8.68
C VAL A 77 -13.77 -3.93 7.73
N ARG A 78 -13.69 -5.04 7.04
CA ARG A 78 -14.79 -5.63 6.29
C ARG A 78 -14.89 -7.14 6.53
N ASN A 79 -15.95 -7.76 6.09
CA ASN A 79 -16.06 -9.20 6.05
C ASN A 79 -15.38 -9.78 4.79
N LEU A 80 -14.74 -10.94 4.95
CA LEU A 80 -14.06 -11.68 3.87
C LEU A 80 -14.96 -12.81 3.34
N ASN A 81 -16.24 -12.63 3.24
CA ASN A 81 -17.11 -13.69 2.76
C ASN A 81 -17.15 -13.73 1.22
N ARG A 82 -17.31 -14.93 0.64
CA ARG A 82 -17.48 -15.13 -0.81
C ARG A 82 -18.71 -14.40 -1.36
N SER A 83 -19.74 -14.24 -0.54
CA SER A 83 -20.83 -13.29 -0.75
C SER A 83 -20.49 -12.07 0.10
N SER A 84 -19.71 -11.15 -0.47
CA SER A 84 -19.47 -9.87 0.18
C SER A 84 -20.81 -9.28 0.60
N ASP A 85 -21.01 -9.11 1.90
CA ASP A 85 -22.21 -8.46 2.44
C ASP A 85 -22.17 -6.94 2.26
N GLY A 86 -21.07 -6.44 1.70
CA GLY A 86 -20.88 -5.01 1.44
C GLY A 86 -20.64 -4.16 2.68
N ASP A 87 -20.49 -4.77 3.84
CA ASP A 87 -20.33 -4.05 5.10
C ASP A 87 -18.92 -3.50 5.28
N ILE A 88 -18.84 -2.23 5.64
CA ILE A 88 -17.62 -1.53 6.07
C ILE A 88 -17.82 -1.13 7.53
N PHE A 89 -16.91 -1.58 8.38
CA PHE A 89 -16.92 -1.28 9.81
C PHE A 89 -15.80 -0.30 10.13
N ILE A 90 -16.13 0.75 10.86
CA ILE A 90 -15.19 1.76 11.35
C ILE A 90 -15.11 1.65 12.86
N PHE A 91 -13.92 1.42 13.37
CA PHE A 91 -13.62 1.40 14.80
C PHE A 91 -12.64 2.52 15.14
N ASP A 92 -12.64 2.94 16.40
CA ASP A 92 -11.55 3.76 16.93
C ASP A 92 -10.31 2.90 17.25
N ARG A 93 -9.21 3.54 17.64
CA ARG A 93 -7.97 2.85 18.02
C ARG A 93 -8.05 2.08 19.34
N LYS A 94 -9.13 2.20 20.08
CA LYS A 94 -9.42 1.42 21.30
C LYS A 94 -10.29 0.19 20.99
N GLY A 95 -10.73 0.06 19.73
CA GLY A 95 -11.58 -1.03 19.27
C GLY A 95 -13.08 -0.79 19.44
N ASN A 96 -13.50 0.40 19.87
CA ASN A 96 -14.92 0.73 19.97
C ASN A 96 -15.51 0.91 18.57
N GLY A 97 -16.68 0.33 18.35
CA GLY A 97 -17.41 0.45 17.10
C GLY A 97 -17.98 1.86 16.92
N LEU A 98 -17.46 2.58 15.92
CA LEU A 98 -17.93 3.94 15.61
C LEU A 98 -19.08 3.92 14.62
N ARG A 99 -18.98 3.11 13.56
CA ARG A 99 -19.95 3.11 12.46
C ARG A 99 -19.89 1.85 11.61
N LYS A 100 -21.06 1.46 11.12
CA LYS A 100 -21.24 0.48 10.05
C LYS A 100 -21.82 1.18 8.84
N ILE A 101 -21.20 1.00 7.68
CA ILE A 101 -21.64 1.56 6.40
C ILE A 101 -21.89 0.40 5.45
N ASN A 102 -23.02 0.43 4.73
CA ASN A 102 -23.29 -0.45 3.62
C ASN A 102 -23.93 0.35 2.49
N ARG A 103 -23.29 0.35 1.33
CA ARG A 103 -23.75 0.98 0.10
C ARG A 103 -23.70 0.00 -1.06
N GLN A 104 -23.87 -1.30 -0.75
CA GLN A 104 -23.95 -2.30 -1.79
C GLN A 104 -25.30 -2.28 -2.48
N GLY A 105 -25.28 -2.20 -3.81
CA GLY A 105 -26.50 -2.14 -4.61
C GLY A 105 -26.22 -2.07 -6.11
N SER A 106 -27.25 -1.68 -6.85
CA SER A 106 -27.20 -1.54 -8.32
C SER A 106 -27.38 -0.11 -8.80
N GLY A 107 -27.48 0.85 -7.88
CA GLY A 107 -27.63 2.26 -8.18
C GLY A 107 -26.34 2.90 -8.68
N ALA A 108 -26.44 4.12 -9.20
CA ALA A 108 -25.31 4.85 -9.77
C ALA A 108 -24.24 5.22 -8.69
N GLU A 109 -24.68 5.35 -7.46
CA GLU A 109 -23.86 5.74 -6.31
C GLU A 109 -23.50 4.55 -5.42
N GLU A 110 -23.77 3.32 -5.88
CA GLU A 110 -23.64 2.08 -5.11
C GLU A 110 -22.58 1.18 -5.72
N TYR A 111 -21.74 0.57 -4.87
CA TYR A 111 -20.82 -0.48 -5.32
C TYR A 111 -21.54 -1.83 -5.38
N ARG A 112 -21.22 -2.62 -6.39
CA ARG A 112 -21.75 -3.98 -6.54
C ARG A 112 -20.96 -5.00 -5.73
N PHE A 113 -19.65 -4.78 -5.66
CA PHE A 113 -18.71 -5.69 -5.00
C PHE A 113 -17.63 -4.92 -4.26
N LEU A 114 -17.61 -5.07 -2.95
CA LEU A 114 -16.61 -4.47 -2.08
C LEU A 114 -15.31 -5.26 -2.13
N LEU A 115 -14.36 -4.85 -2.97
CA LEU A 115 -13.05 -5.49 -3.04
C LEU A 115 -12.10 -4.95 -1.96
N ARG A 116 -11.96 -3.64 -1.88
CA ARG A 116 -11.04 -2.93 -0.98
C ARG A 116 -11.65 -1.63 -0.49
N VAL A 117 -11.21 -1.24 0.69
CA VAL A 117 -11.50 0.08 1.25
C VAL A 117 -10.19 0.72 1.65
N THR A 118 -9.99 1.96 1.27
CA THR A 118 -8.86 2.79 1.68
C THR A 118 -9.38 4.03 2.40
N LEU A 119 -8.81 4.31 3.55
CA LEU A 119 -9.16 5.48 4.37
C LEU A 119 -8.28 6.66 3.99
N ASP A 120 -8.92 7.79 3.81
CA ASP A 120 -8.29 9.11 3.81
C ASP A 120 -8.83 9.88 5.02
N GLU A 121 -8.13 9.78 6.13
CA GLU A 121 -8.57 10.39 7.37
C GLU A 121 -8.52 11.91 7.30
N GLU A 122 -7.51 12.48 6.62
CA GLU A 122 -7.34 13.93 6.46
C GLU A 122 -8.53 14.56 5.73
N ASN A 123 -8.95 13.96 4.61
CA ASN A 123 -10.08 14.44 3.82
C ASN A 123 -11.42 13.86 4.28
N LYS A 124 -11.43 12.98 5.29
CA LYS A 124 -12.60 12.26 5.83
C LYS A 124 -13.34 11.49 4.73
N GLU A 125 -12.60 10.73 3.93
CA GLU A 125 -13.11 9.98 2.79
C GLU A 125 -12.74 8.50 2.86
N LEU A 126 -13.63 7.68 2.30
CA LEU A 126 -13.44 6.27 2.05
C LEU A 126 -13.43 6.01 0.55
N PHE A 127 -12.35 5.44 0.05
CA PHE A 127 -12.23 5.00 -1.34
C PHE A 127 -12.55 3.51 -1.41
N VAL A 128 -13.67 3.18 -2.03
CA VAL A 128 -14.19 1.82 -2.17
C VAL A 128 -13.94 1.31 -3.57
N VAL A 129 -13.10 0.30 -3.68
CA VAL A 129 -12.76 -0.34 -4.96
C VAL A 129 -13.80 -1.38 -5.30
N ASP A 130 -14.52 -1.19 -6.41
CA ASP A 130 -15.43 -2.16 -6.99
C ASP A 130 -14.83 -2.79 -8.25
N HIS A 131 -14.39 -4.03 -8.10
CA HIS A 131 -13.75 -4.77 -9.18
C HIS A 131 -14.72 -5.07 -10.36
N TRP A 132 -15.99 -5.34 -10.06
CA TRP A 132 -16.97 -5.70 -11.09
C TRP A 132 -17.37 -4.51 -11.96
N SER A 133 -17.61 -3.37 -11.34
CA SER A 133 -17.97 -2.15 -12.09
C SER A 133 -16.75 -1.41 -12.62
N LYS A 134 -15.54 -1.85 -12.27
CA LYS A 134 -14.28 -1.19 -12.64
C LYS A 134 -14.26 0.29 -12.22
N LYS A 135 -14.63 0.54 -10.98
CA LYS A 135 -14.75 1.89 -10.42
C LYS A 135 -14.20 1.97 -9.02
N VAL A 136 -13.81 3.16 -8.65
CA VAL A 136 -13.59 3.57 -7.26
C VAL A 136 -14.72 4.51 -6.88
N TYR A 137 -15.48 4.15 -5.85
CA TYR A 137 -16.51 4.99 -5.25
C TYR A 137 -15.94 5.71 -4.05
N VAL A 138 -16.26 6.97 -3.90
CA VAL A 138 -15.81 7.79 -2.79
C VAL A 138 -17.00 8.20 -1.95
N TYR A 139 -16.93 7.87 -0.67
CA TYR A 139 -17.92 8.23 0.34
C TYR A 139 -17.26 9.05 1.44
N ASP A 140 -18.06 9.81 2.18
CA ASP A 140 -17.60 10.34 3.45
C ASP A 140 -17.59 9.23 4.53
N LEU A 141 -17.11 9.57 5.73
CA LEU A 141 -17.07 8.62 6.86
C LEU A 141 -18.46 8.25 7.39
N PHE A 142 -19.52 8.86 6.88
CA PHE A 142 -20.93 8.56 7.22
C PHE A 142 -21.60 7.71 6.15
N GLY A 143 -20.90 7.43 5.03
CA GLY A 143 -21.40 6.67 3.91
C GLY A 143 -22.20 7.51 2.93
N ALA A 144 -22.16 8.85 2.99
CA ALA A 144 -22.73 9.68 1.96
C ALA A 144 -21.82 9.66 0.71
N PHE A 145 -22.43 9.44 -0.45
CA PHE A 145 -21.72 9.43 -1.72
C PHE A 145 -21.17 10.83 -2.06
N LYS A 146 -19.91 10.86 -2.49
CA LYS A 146 -19.27 12.11 -2.94
C LYS A 146 -19.00 12.13 -4.43
N ARG A 147 -18.42 11.08 -4.97
CA ARG A 147 -18.04 10.92 -6.38
C ARG A 147 -17.65 9.48 -6.70
N CYS A 148 -17.48 9.17 -7.96
CA CYS A 148 -16.82 7.96 -8.41
C CYS A 148 -16.00 8.24 -9.66
N PHE A 149 -15.00 7.40 -9.92
CA PHE A 149 -14.22 7.42 -11.15
C PHE A 149 -13.93 6.00 -11.63
N LYS A 150 -13.71 5.86 -12.93
CA LYS A 150 -13.42 4.58 -13.57
C LYS A 150 -11.94 4.24 -13.43
N PHE A 151 -11.64 2.96 -13.47
CA PHE A 151 -10.27 2.51 -13.71
C PHE A 151 -9.80 3.00 -15.09
N LYS A 152 -8.48 3.16 -15.26
CA LYS A 152 -7.88 3.32 -16.57
C LYS A 152 -8.23 2.10 -17.42
N ASP A 153 -8.58 2.32 -18.70
CA ASP A 153 -8.94 1.24 -19.62
C ASP A 153 -7.83 0.18 -19.70
N GLY A 154 -8.25 -1.09 -19.70
CA GLY A 154 -7.34 -2.23 -19.73
C GLY A 154 -6.62 -2.52 -18.42
N THR A 155 -6.97 -1.84 -17.31
CA THR A 155 -6.38 -2.06 -15.98
C THR A 155 -7.38 -2.66 -15.00
N SER A 156 -6.86 -3.16 -13.88
CA SER A 156 -7.65 -3.61 -12.74
C SER A 156 -6.94 -3.18 -11.45
N TYR A 157 -7.53 -2.25 -10.70
CA TYR A 157 -6.93 -1.80 -9.45
C TYR A 157 -7.20 -2.81 -8.34
N ASP A 158 -6.16 -3.55 -7.96
CA ASP A 158 -6.25 -4.54 -6.89
C ASP A 158 -6.02 -3.93 -5.52
N ARG A 159 -5.04 -3.04 -5.45
CA ARG A 159 -4.66 -2.35 -4.22
C ARG A 159 -4.62 -0.85 -4.49
N VAL A 160 -5.32 -0.13 -3.65
CA VAL A 160 -5.36 1.33 -3.66
C VAL A 160 -4.92 1.79 -2.29
N PHE A 161 -3.95 2.69 -2.25
CA PHE A 161 -3.43 3.25 -1.00
C PHE A 161 -3.49 4.77 -1.05
N ASN A 162 -3.67 5.36 0.11
CA ASN A 162 -3.60 6.81 0.27
C ASN A 162 -2.15 7.29 0.08
N LEU A 163 -1.96 8.33 -0.73
CA LEU A 163 -0.65 8.93 -0.98
C LEU A 163 -0.73 10.45 -0.76
N GLY A 164 -0.54 10.84 0.48
CA GLY A 164 -0.64 12.24 0.88
C GLY A 164 -2.04 12.83 0.66
N LYS A 165 -2.12 14.14 0.54
CA LYS A 165 -3.39 14.87 0.54
C LYS A 165 -4.24 14.64 -0.72
N ASP A 166 -3.62 14.64 -1.90
CA ASP A 166 -4.34 14.78 -3.16
C ASP A 166 -4.26 13.54 -4.07
N HIS A 167 -3.48 12.52 -3.68
CA HIS A 167 -3.16 11.41 -4.55
C HIS A 167 -3.48 10.04 -3.94
N LEU A 168 -3.69 9.08 -4.82
CA LEU A 168 -3.71 7.65 -4.52
C LEU A 168 -2.58 6.97 -5.27
N ILE A 169 -2.04 5.89 -4.73
CA ILE A 169 -1.21 4.95 -5.47
C ILE A 169 -1.95 3.63 -5.63
N CYS A 170 -2.03 3.15 -6.85
CA CYS A 170 -2.74 1.93 -7.20
C CYS A 170 -1.80 0.94 -7.87
N ASN A 171 -1.97 -0.34 -7.58
CA ASN A 171 -1.31 -1.42 -8.30
C ASN A 171 -2.26 -1.98 -9.35
N ASP A 172 -1.74 -2.22 -10.57
CA ASP A 172 -2.48 -2.92 -11.61
C ASP A 172 -2.45 -4.42 -11.38
N GLY A 173 -3.59 -4.99 -11.01
CA GLY A 173 -3.79 -6.43 -10.82
C GLY A 173 -4.24 -7.17 -12.07
N SER A 174 -4.30 -6.53 -13.24
CA SER A 174 -4.79 -7.16 -14.49
C SER A 174 -3.86 -8.25 -15.04
N ASN A 175 -2.70 -8.41 -14.44
CA ASN A 175 -1.56 -9.14 -15.01
C ASN A 175 -1.54 -10.65 -14.74
N GLY A 176 -2.60 -11.25 -14.19
CA GLY A 176 -2.58 -12.66 -13.80
C GLY A 176 -2.76 -13.67 -14.94
N PHE A 177 -3.11 -13.27 -16.16
CA PHE A 177 -3.55 -14.20 -17.19
C PHE A 177 -2.86 -14.11 -18.56
N ASN A 178 -2.06 -13.08 -18.80
CA ASN A 178 -1.34 -12.92 -20.05
C ASN A 178 0.17 -12.91 -19.81
N ASP A 179 0.93 -13.41 -20.78
CA ASP A 179 2.40 -13.59 -20.74
C ASP A 179 3.24 -12.31 -20.54
N GLU A 180 2.62 -11.17 -20.50
CA GLU A 180 3.25 -9.88 -20.18
C GLU A 180 2.80 -9.39 -18.81
N ILE A 181 3.47 -9.82 -17.76
CA ILE A 181 3.25 -9.25 -16.42
C ILE A 181 3.80 -7.82 -16.44
N LYS A 182 2.92 -6.85 -16.31
CA LYS A 182 3.28 -5.43 -16.19
C LYS A 182 3.17 -5.04 -14.73
N ASN A 183 4.25 -5.11 -13.96
CA ASN A 183 4.26 -4.51 -12.62
C ASN A 183 4.16 -3.00 -12.74
N THR A 184 2.94 -2.50 -12.88
CA THR A 184 2.68 -1.08 -13.05
C THR A 184 1.96 -0.55 -11.84
N PHE A 185 2.47 0.53 -11.29
CA PHE A 185 1.77 1.34 -10.32
C PHE A 185 1.32 2.64 -10.97
N PHE A 186 0.15 3.11 -10.59
CA PHE A 186 -0.40 4.39 -11.02
C PHE A 186 -0.48 5.34 -9.84
N ILE A 187 -0.04 6.58 -10.03
CA ILE A 187 -0.40 7.68 -9.15
C ILE A 187 -1.61 8.35 -9.75
N LEU A 188 -2.70 8.40 -8.98
CA LEU A 188 -3.98 8.95 -9.40
C LEU A 188 -4.33 10.19 -8.61
N SER A 189 -5.04 11.10 -9.24
CA SER A 189 -5.75 12.19 -8.57
C SER A 189 -6.92 11.64 -7.75
N LYS A 190 -7.07 12.06 -6.49
CA LYS A 190 -8.23 11.72 -5.66
C LYS A 190 -9.54 12.35 -6.15
N GLN A 191 -9.45 13.41 -6.93
CA GLN A 191 -10.62 14.16 -7.36
C GLN A 191 -11.41 13.43 -8.44
N ASP A 192 -10.70 12.93 -9.46
CA ASP A 192 -11.33 12.39 -10.67
C ASP A 192 -10.74 11.06 -11.15
N GLY A 193 -9.73 10.54 -10.44
CA GLY A 193 -9.06 9.29 -10.79
C GLY A 193 -8.14 9.40 -12.01
N SER A 194 -7.85 10.60 -12.50
CA SER A 194 -6.91 10.79 -13.61
C SER A 194 -5.53 10.27 -13.26
N VAL A 195 -4.88 9.58 -14.21
CA VAL A 195 -3.54 9.05 -14.05
C VAL A 195 -2.54 10.18 -14.20
N LEU A 196 -1.84 10.50 -13.11
CA LEU A 196 -0.80 11.54 -13.09
C LEU A 196 0.58 10.97 -13.43
N LYS A 197 0.83 9.72 -13.02
CA LYS A 197 2.11 9.06 -13.28
C LYS A 197 1.93 7.55 -13.34
N GLU A 198 2.66 6.92 -14.24
CA GLU A 198 2.84 5.47 -14.30
C GLU A 198 4.26 5.12 -13.83
N ILE A 199 4.36 4.11 -12.97
CA ILE A 199 5.63 3.61 -12.45
C ILE A 199 5.74 2.15 -12.86
N HIS A 200 6.62 1.88 -13.82
CA HIS A 200 6.92 0.54 -14.26
C HIS A 200 8.06 -0.02 -13.41
N ILE A 201 7.81 -1.14 -12.75
CA ILE A 201 8.86 -1.87 -12.03
C ILE A 201 9.34 -2.96 -12.97
N PRO A 202 10.55 -2.84 -13.54
CA PRO A 202 11.09 -3.90 -14.39
C PRO A 202 11.31 -5.16 -13.54
N TYR A 203 10.99 -6.30 -14.12
CA TYR A 203 11.28 -7.58 -13.51
C TYR A 203 11.61 -8.58 -14.62
N ASP A 204 12.46 -9.54 -14.31
CA ASP A 204 12.77 -10.63 -15.22
C ASP A 204 11.64 -11.67 -15.22
N LYS A 205 11.30 -12.17 -16.40
CA LYS A 205 10.28 -13.21 -16.54
C LYS A 205 10.72 -14.45 -15.76
N LYS A 206 10.04 -14.73 -14.66
CA LYS A 206 10.36 -15.90 -13.84
C LYS A 206 9.87 -17.18 -14.51
N LYS A 207 10.71 -18.21 -14.50
CA LYS A 207 10.26 -19.55 -14.87
C LYS A 207 9.48 -20.14 -13.70
N THR A 208 8.25 -20.54 -13.93
CA THR A 208 7.44 -21.26 -12.94
C THR A 208 8.00 -22.65 -12.73
N SER A 209 8.32 -23.03 -11.50
CA SER A 209 8.68 -24.38 -11.14
C SER A 209 7.44 -25.14 -10.67
N ILE A 210 7.18 -26.30 -11.25
CA ILE A 210 6.14 -27.21 -10.74
C ILE A 210 6.78 -28.11 -9.70
N ILE A 211 6.33 -28.02 -8.46
CA ILE A 211 6.75 -28.93 -7.40
C ILE A 211 5.79 -30.13 -7.40
N ILE A 212 6.32 -31.31 -7.70
CA ILE A 212 5.58 -32.56 -7.58
C ILE A 212 5.92 -33.16 -6.22
N ASN A 213 4.97 -33.15 -5.29
CA ASN A 213 5.12 -33.86 -4.03
C ASN A 213 4.77 -35.34 -4.26
N LYS A 214 5.78 -36.17 -4.34
CA LYS A 214 5.64 -37.62 -4.60
C LYS A 214 4.95 -38.37 -3.46
N GLU A 215 5.03 -37.86 -2.21
CA GLU A 215 4.43 -38.52 -1.05
C GLU A 215 2.91 -38.39 -1.04
N LEU A 216 2.38 -37.32 -1.58
CA LEU A 216 0.95 -37.05 -1.62
C LEU A 216 0.28 -37.44 -2.95
N ASN A 217 1.04 -37.93 -3.90
CA ASN A 217 0.58 -38.20 -5.26
C ASN A 217 -0.26 -37.06 -5.88
N ARG A 218 0.03 -35.82 -5.48
CA ARG A 218 -0.62 -34.61 -5.93
C ARG A 218 0.38 -33.66 -6.52
N ALA A 219 0.07 -33.12 -7.68
CA ALA A 219 0.76 -31.95 -8.20
C ALA A 219 0.32 -30.77 -7.32
N THR A 220 1.18 -30.29 -6.44
CA THR A 220 1.03 -29.05 -5.74
C THR A 220 1.85 -28.00 -6.48
N GLY A 221 1.24 -27.35 -7.44
CA GLY A 221 1.78 -26.11 -7.97
C GLY A 221 1.15 -24.95 -7.22
N PRO A 222 1.85 -23.85 -7.03
CA PRO A 222 1.22 -22.65 -6.52
C PRO A 222 0.12 -22.26 -7.51
N ARG A 223 -1.11 -22.19 -7.01
CA ARG A 223 -2.11 -21.40 -7.69
C ARG A 223 -1.65 -19.94 -7.51
N ASN A 224 -0.76 -19.49 -8.40
CA ASN A 224 -0.21 -18.14 -8.42
C ASN A 224 0.81 -17.76 -7.33
N GLU A 225 1.50 -18.69 -6.69
CA GLU A 225 2.70 -18.37 -5.92
C GLU A 225 3.93 -18.61 -6.79
N GLU A 226 4.61 -17.56 -7.17
CA GLU A 226 5.89 -17.63 -7.85
C GLU A 226 6.95 -18.06 -6.84
N ILE A 227 7.43 -19.29 -6.97
CA ILE A 227 8.60 -19.75 -6.24
C ILE A 227 9.82 -19.19 -6.98
N ILE A 228 10.55 -18.32 -6.31
CA ILE A 228 11.84 -17.84 -6.80
C ILE A 228 12.82 -19.02 -6.67
N PRO A 229 13.37 -19.58 -7.75
CA PRO A 229 14.44 -20.52 -7.62
C PRO A 229 15.67 -19.78 -7.09
N PHE A 230 16.15 -20.16 -5.92
CA PHE A 230 17.49 -19.79 -5.52
C PHE A 230 18.44 -20.53 -6.44
N HIS A 231 19.23 -19.79 -7.22
CA HIS A 231 20.36 -20.37 -7.91
C HIS A 231 21.45 -20.65 -6.88
N ASP A 232 21.92 -21.89 -6.87
CA ASP A 232 23.16 -22.30 -6.18
C ASP A 232 24.36 -21.63 -6.81
#